data_a8432ef709f45412e04d50ef210c0c0b
#
_entry.id   a8432ef709f45412e04d50ef210c0c0b
#
_cell.length_a   1.000
_cell.length_b   1.000
_cell.length_c   1.000
_cell.angle_alpha   90.00
_cell.angle_beta   90.00
_cell.angle_gamma   90.00
#
_symmetry.space_group_name_H-M   'P 1'
#
loop_
_entity.id
_entity.type
_entity.pdbx_description
1 polymer ?
#
loop_
_entity_poly.entity_id
_entity_poly.type
_entity_poly.pdbx_seq_one_letter_code
_entity_poly.pdbx_strand_id
1 'polypeptide(L)'
;KSSLFFAKILLFGEYGIIEDSKGLSIPYNFFKGALKIPETPSEKSKNSNSILFDFCNHLKQIKGLADLDLILFEKHLNEGLYFDSSIPKGYGVGSSGALVAAVYDKYSNNKITVLENLTREKLLKLKTIFSKMESFFHGKSSGLDPLNSYLSIPILIKSKNDINVTGIPSQKSNGSGAVFLLDSGQTGSTAPMVSIFMEKMKSDGFRKMISSQFIKHTNSCVDSFLSGDIKSLFANTKKLSKIVFENFKPMIPDEFHQLWKKGIDSGSYFLKLCGSGGGGYILGFAPDIEKAKNDLKDYNLEVVYHF
;
A
#
# COMPACT_ATOMS: atom_id res chain seq x y z
N LYS A 1 -18.03 -11.75 16.60
CA LYS A 1 -16.82 -11.93 15.76
C LYS A 1 -16.20 -10.55 15.49
N SER A 2 -14.90 -10.39 15.73
CA SER A 2 -14.21 -9.15 15.37
C SER A 2 -14.12 -9.01 13.85
N SER A 3 -14.31 -7.79 13.32
CA SER A 3 -14.11 -7.49 11.89
C SER A 3 -12.64 -7.73 11.52
N LEU A 4 -12.40 -8.25 10.32
CA LEU A 4 -11.07 -8.47 9.77
C LEU A 4 -10.71 -7.32 8.82
N PHE A 5 -9.48 -6.83 8.92
CA PHE A 5 -8.92 -5.80 8.05
C PHE A 5 -7.70 -6.38 7.34
N PHE A 6 -7.72 -6.29 6.03
CA PHE A 6 -6.72 -6.92 5.18
C PHE A 6 -5.59 -5.95 4.82
N ALA A 7 -4.44 -6.51 4.50
CA ALA A 7 -3.38 -5.80 3.83
C ALA A 7 -3.83 -5.26 2.47
N LYS A 8 -3.05 -4.39 1.88
CA LYS A 8 -3.28 -3.85 0.54
C LYS A 8 -1.97 -3.85 -0.26
N ILE A 9 -2.08 -3.80 -1.57
CA ILE A 9 -0.97 -3.57 -2.47
C ILE A 9 -1.30 -2.37 -3.36
N LEU A 10 -0.44 -1.34 -3.35
CA LEU A 10 -0.47 -0.29 -4.34
C LEU A 10 0.27 -0.80 -5.59
N LEU A 11 -0.51 -1.31 -6.56
CA LEU A 11 0.05 -1.86 -7.79
C LEU A 11 0.78 -0.81 -8.61
N PHE A 12 0.21 0.40 -8.69
CA PHE A 12 0.75 1.54 -9.42
C PHE A 12 0.41 2.84 -8.71
N GLY A 13 1.27 3.84 -8.79
CA GLY A 13 1.02 5.19 -8.32
C GLY A 13 1.92 5.64 -7.17
N GLU A 14 2.79 4.80 -6.63
CA GLU A 14 3.77 5.22 -5.63
C GLU A 14 4.56 6.46 -6.12
N TYR A 15 4.72 7.44 -5.25
CA TYR A 15 5.28 8.77 -5.56
C TYR A 15 4.51 9.56 -6.63
N GLY A 16 4.09 8.92 -7.73
CA GLY A 16 3.37 9.57 -8.82
C GLY A 16 2.06 10.23 -8.36
N ILE A 17 1.36 9.65 -7.40
CA ILE A 17 0.12 10.22 -6.84
C ILE A 17 0.38 11.59 -6.19
N ILE A 18 1.57 11.84 -5.67
CA ILE A 18 1.97 13.15 -5.12
C ILE A 18 1.91 14.22 -6.22
N GLU A 19 2.25 13.83 -7.45
CA GLU A 19 2.28 14.67 -8.67
C GLU A 19 1.11 14.38 -9.61
N ASP A 20 -0.01 13.93 -9.05
CA ASP A 20 -1.29 13.77 -9.73
C ASP A 20 -1.35 12.66 -10.80
N SER A 21 -0.49 11.62 -10.69
CA SER A 21 -0.62 10.43 -11.51
C SER A 21 -1.86 9.61 -11.12
N LYS A 22 -2.27 8.71 -12.02
CA LYS A 22 -3.16 7.61 -11.66
C LYS A 22 -2.48 6.67 -10.65
N GLY A 23 -3.31 5.94 -9.90
CA GLY A 23 -2.90 4.86 -9.04
C GLY A 23 -3.95 3.77 -8.98
N LEU A 24 -3.53 2.57 -8.63
CA LEU A 24 -4.40 1.42 -8.44
C LEU A 24 -3.98 0.66 -7.19
N SER A 25 -4.85 0.63 -6.20
CA SER A 25 -4.64 -0.12 -4.95
C SER A 25 -5.63 -1.27 -4.87
N ILE A 26 -5.15 -2.44 -4.49
CA ILE A 26 -5.98 -3.65 -4.34
C ILE A 26 -5.87 -4.21 -2.93
N PRO A 27 -6.93 -4.82 -2.39
CA PRO A 27 -6.83 -5.59 -1.15
C PRO A 27 -5.94 -6.82 -1.36
N TYR A 28 -5.20 -7.18 -0.30
CA TYR A 28 -4.35 -8.37 -0.27
C TYR A 28 -4.72 -9.24 0.93
N ASN A 29 -5.56 -10.22 0.70
CA ASN A 29 -6.25 -10.98 1.75
C ASN A 29 -5.36 -12.06 2.43
N PHE A 30 -4.11 -12.20 1.99
CA PHE A 30 -3.15 -13.13 2.59
C PHE A 30 -2.80 -12.72 4.03
N PHE A 31 -2.65 -11.43 4.27
CA PHE A 31 -2.40 -10.87 5.58
C PHE A 31 -3.62 -10.11 6.10
N LYS A 32 -3.87 -10.21 7.41
CA LYS A 32 -5.02 -9.59 8.07
C LYS A 32 -4.75 -9.23 9.52
N GLY A 33 -5.56 -8.34 10.06
CA GLY A 33 -5.57 -7.99 11.46
C GLY A 33 -6.97 -7.76 12.01
N ALA A 34 -7.11 -7.82 13.33
CA ALA A 34 -8.34 -7.54 14.06
C ALA A 34 -8.04 -6.99 15.44
N LEU A 35 -8.94 -6.15 15.96
CA LEU A 35 -8.91 -5.71 17.36
C LEU A 35 -9.44 -6.83 18.26
N LYS A 36 -8.68 -7.21 19.28
CA LYS A 36 -9.00 -8.27 20.23
C LYS A 36 -8.65 -7.86 21.66
N ILE A 37 -9.34 -8.45 22.62
CA ILE A 37 -8.96 -8.43 24.04
C ILE A 37 -8.43 -9.83 24.35
N PRO A 38 -7.19 -9.99 24.84
CA PRO A 38 -6.60 -11.30 25.07
C PRO A 38 -7.13 -11.91 26.37
N GLU A 39 -7.38 -13.20 26.40
CA GLU A 39 -7.66 -13.93 27.64
C GLU A 39 -6.43 -13.93 28.56
N THR A 40 -5.25 -14.11 27.99
CA THR A 40 -3.96 -14.04 28.70
C THR A 40 -3.04 -13.07 27.96
N PRO A 41 -2.58 -12.00 28.61
CA PRO A 41 -1.68 -11.03 27.99
C PRO A 41 -0.34 -11.65 27.62
N SER A 42 0.08 -11.49 26.36
CA SER A 42 1.41 -11.83 25.84
C SER A 42 2.26 -10.56 25.68
N GLU A 43 3.56 -10.70 25.48
CA GLU A 43 4.43 -9.56 25.17
C GLU A 43 3.97 -8.84 23.87
N LYS A 44 3.62 -9.62 22.83
CA LYS A 44 3.05 -9.08 21.58
C LYS A 44 1.80 -8.26 21.83
N SER A 45 0.85 -8.76 22.63
CA SER A 45 -0.38 -8.03 22.91
C SER A 45 -0.14 -6.77 23.75
N LYS A 46 0.78 -6.80 24.73
CA LYS A 46 1.15 -5.63 25.54
C LYS A 46 1.81 -4.54 24.69
N ASN A 47 2.75 -4.90 23.81
CA ASN A 47 3.41 -3.95 22.91
C ASN A 47 2.41 -3.30 21.93
N SER A 48 1.50 -4.09 21.36
CA SER A 48 0.44 -3.57 20.49
C SER A 48 -0.54 -2.67 21.25
N ASN A 49 -0.92 -3.04 22.48
CA ASN A 49 -1.79 -2.25 23.35
C ASN A 49 -1.15 -0.89 23.69
N SER A 50 0.13 -0.85 24.04
CA SER A 50 0.88 0.40 24.28
C SER A 50 0.84 1.34 23.08
N ILE A 51 1.06 0.83 21.88
CA ILE A 51 0.96 1.63 20.65
C ILE A 51 -0.46 2.19 20.45
N LEU A 52 -1.49 1.38 20.77
CA LEU A 52 -2.88 1.83 20.68
C LEU A 52 -3.22 2.90 21.72
N PHE A 53 -2.61 2.88 22.93
CA PHE A 53 -2.74 3.96 23.92
C PHE A 53 -2.16 5.27 23.37
N ASP A 54 -0.94 5.23 22.81
CA ASP A 54 -0.32 6.41 22.20
C ASP A 54 -1.16 6.93 21.04
N PHE A 55 -1.70 6.02 20.21
CA PHE A 55 -2.60 6.37 19.13
C PHE A 55 -3.89 7.02 19.64
N CYS A 56 -4.52 6.49 20.68
CA CYS A 56 -5.71 7.08 21.32
C CYS A 56 -5.43 8.51 21.80
N ASN A 57 -4.29 8.72 22.47
CA ASN A 57 -3.87 10.04 22.93
C ASN A 57 -3.65 11.02 21.78
N HIS A 58 -3.07 10.56 20.67
CA HIS A 58 -2.95 11.36 19.44
C HIS A 58 -4.31 11.74 18.87
N LEU A 59 -5.25 10.79 18.78
CA LEU A 59 -6.61 11.04 18.27
C LEU A 59 -7.37 12.10 19.08
N LYS A 60 -7.18 12.13 20.41
CA LYS A 60 -7.77 13.16 21.29
C LYS A 60 -7.30 14.58 20.97
N GLN A 61 -6.13 14.74 20.33
CA GLN A 61 -5.54 16.05 19.99
C GLN A 61 -5.95 16.55 18.60
N ILE A 62 -6.51 15.70 17.75
CA ILE A 62 -6.87 16.06 16.37
C ILE A 62 -8.20 16.82 16.34
N LYS A 63 -8.14 18.11 15.94
CA LYS A 63 -9.35 18.91 15.72
C LYS A 63 -10.11 18.47 14.45
N GLY A 64 -11.43 18.39 14.57
CA GLY A 64 -12.31 18.07 13.44
C GLY A 64 -12.10 16.65 12.89
N LEU A 65 -11.71 15.72 13.73
CA LEU A 65 -11.72 14.31 13.43
C LEU A 65 -13.17 13.79 13.37
N ALA A 66 -13.36 12.61 12.78
CA ALA A 66 -14.63 11.90 12.85
C ALA A 66 -15.10 11.76 14.31
N ASP A 67 -16.41 11.66 14.49
CA ASP A 67 -17.03 11.40 15.79
C ASP A 67 -16.65 9.97 16.26
N LEU A 68 -15.54 9.88 16.98
CA LEU A 68 -15.02 8.64 17.56
C LEU A 68 -15.36 8.58 19.05
N ASP A 69 -15.87 7.45 19.49
CA ASP A 69 -16.04 7.15 20.91
C ASP A 69 -14.69 6.80 21.56
N LEU A 70 -13.90 7.85 21.85
CA LEU A 70 -12.58 7.69 22.45
C LEU A 70 -12.65 7.26 23.93
N ILE A 71 -13.79 7.47 24.61
CA ILE A 71 -14.02 7.01 25.99
C ILE A 71 -14.13 5.49 26.00
N LEU A 72 -14.96 4.93 25.10
CA LEU A 72 -15.08 3.49 24.92
C LEU A 72 -13.76 2.87 24.45
N PHE A 73 -13.04 3.55 23.58
CA PHE A 73 -11.73 3.10 23.11
C PHE A 73 -10.74 2.97 24.28
N GLU A 74 -10.62 4.00 25.11
CA GLU A 74 -9.74 4.00 26.27
C GLU A 74 -10.16 2.94 27.31
N LYS A 75 -11.46 2.74 27.54
CA LYS A 75 -11.96 1.65 28.37
C LYS A 75 -11.45 0.29 27.88
N HIS A 76 -11.63 -0.03 26.61
CA HIS A 76 -11.15 -1.30 26.04
C HIS A 76 -9.63 -1.43 26.08
N LEU A 77 -8.88 -0.32 25.95
CA LEU A 77 -7.43 -0.32 26.10
C LEU A 77 -7.01 -0.73 27.53
N ASN A 78 -7.72 -0.24 28.56
CA ASN A 78 -7.50 -0.66 29.93
C ASN A 78 -7.85 -2.13 30.19
N GLU A 79 -8.72 -2.73 29.35
CA GLU A 79 -9.02 -4.16 29.34
C GLU A 79 -7.97 -4.97 28.53
N GLY A 80 -6.92 -4.32 28.01
CA GLY A 80 -5.85 -4.96 27.25
C GLY A 80 -6.11 -5.09 25.75
N LEU A 81 -7.02 -4.29 25.17
CA LEU A 81 -7.28 -4.30 23.73
C LEU A 81 -5.97 -4.16 22.95
N TYR A 82 -5.78 -5.00 21.93
CA TYR A 82 -4.63 -4.97 21.03
C TYR A 82 -5.06 -5.26 19.59
N PHE A 83 -4.20 -4.91 18.63
CA PHE A 83 -4.38 -5.25 17.24
C PHE A 83 -3.59 -6.53 16.92
N ASP A 84 -4.32 -7.64 16.84
CA ASP A 84 -3.74 -8.93 16.44
C ASP A 84 -3.61 -8.97 14.92
N SER A 85 -2.38 -8.93 14.42
CA SER A 85 -2.11 -8.79 13.00
C SER A 85 -1.01 -9.72 12.52
N SER A 86 -1.21 -10.28 11.33
CA SER A 86 -0.19 -10.97 10.52
C SER A 86 0.43 -10.06 9.46
N ILE A 87 -0.04 -8.81 9.30
CA ILE A 87 0.48 -7.88 8.30
C ILE A 87 1.89 -7.44 8.71
N PRO A 88 2.93 -7.69 7.88
CA PRO A 88 4.29 -7.35 8.25
C PRO A 88 4.48 -5.83 8.27
N LYS A 89 5.06 -5.32 9.37
CA LYS A 89 5.38 -3.90 9.53
C LYS A 89 6.60 -3.52 8.70
N GLY A 90 6.55 -2.37 8.02
CA GLY A 90 7.67 -1.89 7.20
C GLY A 90 7.83 -2.62 5.87
N TYR A 91 6.80 -3.32 5.40
CA TYR A 91 6.81 -4.09 4.15
C TYR A 91 6.01 -3.44 2.99
N GLY A 92 5.45 -2.25 3.19
CA GLY A 92 4.74 -1.51 2.14
C GLY A 92 3.31 -2.01 1.86
N VAL A 93 2.77 -2.91 2.67
CA VAL A 93 1.46 -3.55 2.46
C VAL A 93 0.35 -3.06 3.40
N GLY A 94 0.54 -1.91 4.04
CA GLY A 94 -0.51 -1.18 4.74
C GLY A 94 -0.81 -1.67 6.17
N SER A 95 0.21 -2.04 6.95
CA SER A 95 0.03 -2.47 8.34
C SER A 95 -0.62 -1.39 9.22
N SER A 96 -0.16 -0.14 9.16
CA SER A 96 -0.76 1.00 9.86
C SER A 96 -2.18 1.29 9.37
N GLY A 97 -2.39 1.21 8.06
CA GLY A 97 -3.70 1.41 7.45
C GLY A 97 -4.76 0.45 7.95
N ALA A 98 -4.43 -0.82 8.07
CA ALA A 98 -5.35 -1.82 8.62
C ALA A 98 -5.70 -1.57 10.09
N LEU A 99 -4.74 -1.13 10.91
CA LEU A 99 -4.99 -0.75 12.30
C LEU A 99 -5.92 0.48 12.39
N VAL A 100 -5.64 1.51 11.60
CA VAL A 100 -6.49 2.73 11.53
C VAL A 100 -7.90 2.38 11.10
N ALA A 101 -8.06 1.56 10.07
CA ALA A 101 -9.37 1.09 9.60
C ALA A 101 -10.14 0.34 10.69
N ALA A 102 -9.46 -0.52 11.44
CA ALA A 102 -10.06 -1.29 12.54
C ALA A 102 -10.54 -0.39 13.69
N VAL A 103 -9.77 0.63 14.06
CA VAL A 103 -10.15 1.59 15.10
C VAL A 103 -11.34 2.44 14.62
N TYR A 104 -11.32 2.94 13.39
CA TYR A 104 -12.46 3.67 12.83
C TYR A 104 -13.73 2.81 12.80
N ASP A 105 -13.65 1.59 12.31
CA ASP A 105 -14.81 0.69 12.24
C ASP A 105 -15.42 0.43 13.62
N LYS A 106 -14.59 0.22 14.62
CA LYS A 106 -15.09 -0.14 15.95
C LYS A 106 -15.62 1.04 16.77
N TYR A 107 -15.03 2.23 16.60
CA TYR A 107 -15.27 3.37 17.49
C TYR A 107 -15.93 4.59 16.82
N SER A 108 -16.20 4.58 15.52
CA SER A 108 -16.94 5.68 14.89
C SER A 108 -18.44 5.53 15.13
N ASN A 109 -19.05 6.59 15.71
CA ASN A 109 -20.49 6.63 15.96
C ASN A 109 -21.30 6.76 14.67
N ASN A 110 -20.82 7.55 13.71
CA ASN A 110 -21.48 7.83 12.44
C ASN A 110 -20.60 7.39 11.26
N LYS A 111 -20.24 6.09 11.22
CA LYS A 111 -19.37 5.57 10.20
C LYS A 111 -20.01 5.48 8.83
N ILE A 112 -19.25 5.83 7.79
CA ILE A 112 -19.61 5.56 6.39
C ILE A 112 -19.30 4.08 6.13
N THR A 113 -20.30 3.30 5.77
CA THR A 113 -20.15 1.84 5.57
C THR A 113 -20.06 1.48 4.09
N VAL A 114 -19.47 0.32 3.80
CA VAL A 114 -19.39 -0.23 2.43
C VAL A 114 -20.77 -0.60 1.86
N LEU A 115 -21.74 -0.87 2.75
CA LEU A 115 -23.12 -1.20 2.37
C LEU A 115 -23.92 -0.02 1.86
N GLU A 116 -23.46 1.20 2.12
CA GLU A 116 -24.07 2.41 1.59
C GLU A 116 -23.59 2.70 0.17
N ASN A 117 -24.33 3.56 -0.55
CA ASN A 117 -23.86 4.08 -1.83
C ASN A 117 -22.59 4.93 -1.59
N LEU A 118 -21.42 4.40 -2.00
CA LEU A 118 -20.12 5.04 -1.87
C LEU A 118 -19.95 6.10 -2.95
N THR A 119 -20.52 7.28 -2.72
CA THR A 119 -20.30 8.43 -3.58
C THR A 119 -18.84 8.90 -3.49
N ARG A 120 -18.38 9.61 -4.52
CA ARG A 120 -17.06 10.26 -4.52
C ARG A 120 -16.84 11.14 -3.28
N GLU A 121 -17.86 11.88 -2.86
CA GLU A 121 -17.81 12.73 -1.68
C GLU A 121 -17.56 11.91 -0.40
N LYS A 122 -18.27 10.80 -0.22
CA LYS A 122 -18.07 9.88 0.91
C LYS A 122 -16.67 9.26 0.91
N LEU A 123 -16.15 8.87 -0.26
CA LEU A 123 -14.79 8.36 -0.39
C LEU A 123 -13.73 9.40 -0.01
N LEU A 124 -13.88 10.65 -0.48
CA LEU A 124 -12.98 11.75 -0.14
C LEU A 124 -13.05 12.11 1.35
N LYS A 125 -14.25 12.06 1.94
CA LYS A 125 -14.45 12.27 3.38
C LYS A 125 -13.72 11.18 4.19
N LEU A 126 -13.91 9.91 3.86
CA LEU A 126 -13.18 8.80 4.49
C LEU A 126 -11.67 8.95 4.34
N LYS A 127 -11.18 9.22 3.13
CA LYS A 127 -9.77 9.47 2.87
C LYS A 127 -9.21 10.57 3.75
N THR A 128 -9.93 11.67 3.94
CA THR A 128 -9.53 12.80 4.78
C THR A 128 -9.46 12.40 6.26
N ILE A 129 -10.46 11.67 6.76
CA ILE A 129 -10.48 11.15 8.12
C ILE A 129 -9.27 10.23 8.35
N PHE A 130 -9.08 9.27 7.46
CA PHE A 130 -7.99 8.30 7.53
C PHE A 130 -6.61 8.94 7.40
N SER A 131 -6.45 9.97 6.56
CA SER A 131 -5.21 10.75 6.47
C SER A 131 -4.83 11.38 7.81
N LYS A 132 -5.81 11.98 8.51
CA LYS A 132 -5.60 12.55 9.85
C LYS A 132 -5.24 11.50 10.88
N MET A 133 -5.95 10.37 10.91
CA MET A 133 -5.68 9.29 11.85
C MET A 133 -4.31 8.65 11.60
N GLU A 134 -3.98 8.34 10.36
CA GLU A 134 -2.73 7.66 9.99
C GLU A 134 -1.50 8.58 10.13
N SER A 135 -1.67 9.90 10.25
CA SER A 135 -0.58 10.85 10.49
C SER A 135 0.21 10.53 11.78
N PHE A 136 -0.37 9.81 12.73
CA PHE A 136 0.32 9.29 13.90
C PHE A 136 1.54 8.43 13.55
N PHE A 137 1.43 7.60 12.52
CA PHE A 137 2.49 6.66 12.14
C PHE A 137 3.54 7.28 11.20
N HIS A 138 3.14 8.24 10.37
CA HIS A 138 3.96 8.70 9.24
C HIS A 138 4.13 10.23 9.17
N GLY A 139 3.60 10.99 10.12
CA GLY A 139 3.57 12.45 10.09
C GLY A 139 2.62 13.02 9.03
N LYS A 140 2.77 12.62 7.79
CA LYS A 140 1.82 12.86 6.69
C LYS A 140 1.36 11.55 6.08
N SER A 141 0.07 11.44 5.80
CA SER A 141 -0.52 10.30 5.12
C SER A 141 -1.51 10.76 4.06
N SER A 142 -1.62 10.00 2.97
CA SER A 142 -2.67 10.19 1.97
C SER A 142 -4.04 9.70 2.42
N GLY A 143 -4.10 8.83 3.44
CA GLY A 143 -5.31 8.12 3.87
C GLY A 143 -5.75 6.98 2.94
N LEU A 144 -4.98 6.66 1.89
CA LEU A 144 -5.34 5.64 0.91
C LEU A 144 -5.17 4.21 1.45
N ASP A 145 -4.16 3.98 2.26
CA ASP A 145 -3.90 2.65 2.85
C ASP A 145 -5.03 2.24 3.79
N PRO A 146 -5.42 3.07 4.78
CA PRO A 146 -6.60 2.77 5.61
C PRO A 146 -7.89 2.68 4.80
N LEU A 147 -8.07 3.52 3.78
CA LEU A 147 -9.26 3.49 2.93
C LEU A 147 -9.38 2.14 2.21
N ASN A 148 -8.29 1.63 1.64
CA ASN A 148 -8.30 0.34 0.98
C ASN A 148 -8.55 -0.82 1.96
N SER A 149 -7.89 -0.82 3.12
CA SER A 149 -8.12 -1.82 4.17
C SER A 149 -9.55 -1.79 4.71
N TYR A 150 -10.15 -0.60 4.84
CA TYR A 150 -11.51 -0.43 5.34
C TYR A 150 -12.56 -0.92 4.35
N LEU A 151 -12.44 -0.50 3.08
CA LEU A 151 -13.40 -0.86 2.03
C LEU A 151 -13.21 -2.30 1.53
N SER A 152 -11.98 -2.80 1.58
CA SER A 152 -11.59 -4.14 1.08
C SER A 152 -12.00 -4.41 -0.37
N ILE A 153 -11.96 -3.37 -1.21
CA ILE A 153 -12.24 -3.39 -2.64
C ILE A 153 -11.18 -2.60 -3.39
N PRO A 154 -10.91 -2.90 -4.69
CA PRO A 154 -9.95 -2.13 -5.46
C PRO A 154 -10.35 -0.66 -5.58
N ILE A 155 -9.35 0.23 -5.47
CA ILE A 155 -9.51 1.68 -5.56
C ILE A 155 -8.69 2.20 -6.72
N LEU A 156 -9.36 2.88 -7.66
CA LEU A 156 -8.74 3.64 -8.73
C LEU A 156 -8.57 5.09 -8.28
N ILE A 157 -7.34 5.56 -8.25
CA ILE A 157 -6.98 6.95 -8.07
C ILE A 157 -6.78 7.54 -9.46
N LYS A 158 -7.63 8.47 -9.88
CA LYS A 158 -7.49 9.19 -11.15
C LYS A 158 -6.66 10.46 -10.99
N SER A 159 -6.75 11.07 -9.81
CA SER A 159 -5.99 12.24 -9.36
C SER A 159 -6.08 12.36 -7.84
N LYS A 160 -5.41 13.35 -7.23
CA LYS A 160 -5.46 13.62 -5.77
C LYS A 160 -6.88 13.68 -5.20
N ASN A 161 -7.81 14.23 -5.98
CA ASN A 161 -9.19 14.48 -5.55
C ASN A 161 -10.21 13.68 -6.37
N ASP A 162 -9.78 12.72 -7.15
CA ASP A 162 -10.65 11.86 -7.93
C ASP A 162 -10.30 10.39 -7.68
N ILE A 163 -11.01 9.80 -6.73
CA ILE A 163 -10.88 8.40 -6.34
C ILE A 163 -12.21 7.69 -6.49
N ASN A 164 -12.17 6.45 -6.95
CA ASN A 164 -13.36 5.63 -7.18
C ASN A 164 -13.07 4.18 -6.79
N VAL A 165 -14.10 3.48 -6.36
CA VAL A 165 -14.04 2.02 -6.32
C VAL A 165 -14.07 1.49 -7.75
N THR A 166 -13.37 0.38 -8.02
CA THR A 166 -13.29 -0.19 -9.36
C THR A 166 -13.30 -1.72 -9.31
N GLY A 167 -13.71 -2.35 -10.41
CA GLY A 167 -13.42 -3.75 -10.65
C GLY A 167 -12.02 -3.91 -11.23
N ILE A 168 -11.45 -5.09 -11.07
CA ILE A 168 -10.23 -5.52 -11.74
C ILE A 168 -10.51 -6.75 -12.58
N PRO A 169 -9.74 -7.04 -13.64
CA PRO A 169 -9.91 -8.25 -14.43
C PRO A 169 -9.83 -9.50 -13.55
N SER A 170 -10.60 -10.53 -13.87
CA SER A 170 -10.54 -11.79 -13.16
C SER A 170 -9.20 -12.48 -13.37
N GLN A 171 -8.65 -13.07 -12.31
CA GLN A 171 -7.42 -13.83 -12.42
C GLN A 171 -7.61 -15.07 -13.27
N LYS A 172 -6.60 -15.42 -14.06
CA LYS A 172 -6.57 -16.63 -14.87
C LYS A 172 -5.72 -17.69 -14.15
N SER A 173 -6.34 -18.72 -13.60
CA SER A 173 -5.64 -19.78 -12.86
C SER A 173 -4.51 -20.46 -13.65
N ASN A 174 -4.61 -20.47 -14.98
CA ASN A 174 -3.63 -21.07 -15.89
C ASN A 174 -2.85 -20.01 -16.69
N GLY A 175 -2.91 -18.73 -16.29
CA GLY A 175 -2.15 -17.66 -16.93
C GLY A 175 -0.65 -17.79 -16.66
N SER A 176 0.18 -17.57 -17.68
CA SER A 176 1.63 -17.59 -17.52
C SER A 176 2.16 -16.31 -16.85
N GLY A 177 1.47 -15.19 -17.06
CA GLY A 177 1.84 -13.90 -16.48
C GLY A 177 1.37 -13.72 -15.04
N ALA A 178 2.14 -12.98 -14.25
CA ALA A 178 1.76 -12.73 -12.86
C ALA A 178 2.34 -11.42 -12.30
N VAL A 179 1.67 -10.95 -11.23
CA VAL A 179 2.23 -9.99 -10.27
C VAL A 179 2.69 -10.75 -9.04
N PHE A 180 3.84 -10.41 -8.51
CA PHE A 180 4.42 -11.06 -7.34
C PHE A 180 5.05 -10.07 -6.36
N LEU A 181 5.18 -10.48 -5.11
CA LEU A 181 5.97 -9.83 -4.09
C LEU A 181 7.28 -10.58 -3.90
N LEU A 182 8.38 -9.84 -3.84
CA LEU A 182 9.71 -10.35 -3.53
C LEU A 182 10.12 -9.80 -2.16
N ASP A 183 10.44 -10.69 -1.21
CA ASP A 183 10.86 -10.28 0.13
C ASP A 183 12.32 -9.79 0.09
N SER A 184 12.57 -8.56 0.53
CA SER A 184 13.93 -8.00 0.62
C SER A 184 14.69 -8.47 1.86
N GLY A 185 14.03 -9.13 2.80
CA GLY A 185 14.64 -9.58 4.06
C GLY A 185 14.90 -8.47 5.08
N GLN A 186 14.52 -7.22 4.79
CA GLN A 186 14.69 -6.07 5.67
C GLN A 186 13.46 -5.17 5.68
N THR A 187 13.23 -4.47 6.77
CA THR A 187 12.11 -3.52 6.87
C THR A 187 12.46 -2.18 6.22
N GLY A 188 11.46 -1.52 5.60
CA GLY A 188 11.57 -0.16 5.10
C GLY A 188 10.94 0.86 6.05
N SER A 189 11.32 2.13 5.86
CA SER A 189 10.72 3.28 6.55
C SER A 189 10.24 4.32 5.55
N THR A 190 8.97 4.69 5.64
CA THR A 190 8.33 5.60 4.66
C THR A 190 8.89 7.02 4.71
N ALA A 191 9.04 7.59 5.90
CA ALA A 191 9.39 9.00 6.04
C ALA A 191 10.75 9.39 5.40
N PRO A 192 11.85 8.63 5.62
CA PRO A 192 13.12 8.92 4.94
C PRO A 192 13.02 8.81 3.42
N MET A 193 12.28 7.83 2.89
CA MET A 193 12.13 7.64 1.44
C MET A 193 11.35 8.79 0.80
N VAL A 194 10.27 9.23 1.42
CA VAL A 194 9.51 10.40 0.97
C VAL A 194 10.37 11.66 1.03
N SER A 195 11.20 11.85 2.07
CA SER A 195 12.14 12.97 2.16
C SER A 195 13.14 12.98 1.01
N ILE A 196 13.70 11.84 0.64
CA ILE A 196 14.61 11.71 -0.51
C ILE A 196 13.88 12.11 -1.81
N PHE A 197 12.64 11.64 -2.00
CA PHE A 197 11.85 12.02 -3.17
C PHE A 197 11.61 13.52 -3.24
N MET A 198 11.18 14.13 -2.14
CA MET A 198 10.93 15.59 -2.08
C MET A 198 12.20 16.41 -2.32
N GLU A 199 13.36 15.94 -1.86
CA GLU A 199 14.65 16.59 -2.15
C GLU A 199 14.99 16.49 -3.65
N LYS A 200 14.81 15.33 -4.26
CA LYS A 200 15.02 15.16 -5.71
C LYS A 200 14.07 16.04 -6.54
N MET A 201 12.84 16.26 -6.06
CA MET A 201 11.86 17.14 -6.71
C MET A 201 12.29 18.61 -6.77
N LYS A 202 13.33 19.04 -6.03
CA LYS A 202 13.90 20.37 -6.18
C LYS A 202 14.68 20.55 -7.50
N SER A 203 15.12 19.47 -8.11
CA SER A 203 15.82 19.46 -9.41
C SER A 203 14.84 19.55 -10.58
N ASP A 204 15.06 20.49 -11.50
CA ASP A 204 14.24 20.66 -12.72
C ASP A 204 14.27 19.42 -13.61
N GLY A 205 15.43 18.79 -13.74
CA GLY A 205 15.59 17.57 -14.54
C GLY A 205 14.76 16.42 -13.98
N PHE A 206 14.75 16.25 -12.65
CA PHE A 206 13.96 15.21 -12.02
C PHE A 206 12.46 15.49 -12.14
N ARG A 207 11.99 16.73 -11.89
CA ARG A 207 10.58 17.11 -12.09
C ARG A 207 10.13 16.86 -13.54
N LYS A 208 10.95 17.22 -14.52
CA LYS A 208 10.66 16.98 -15.95
C LYS A 208 10.56 15.49 -16.25
N MET A 209 11.44 14.66 -15.72
CA MET A 209 11.39 13.21 -15.86
C MET A 209 10.11 12.66 -15.22
N ILE A 210 9.76 13.08 -14.01
CA ILE A 210 8.51 12.68 -13.33
C ILE A 210 7.29 12.98 -14.20
N SER A 211 7.14 14.22 -14.67
CA SER A 211 5.96 14.65 -15.43
C SER A 211 5.88 14.03 -16.83
N SER A 212 6.99 13.89 -17.54
CA SER A 212 7.00 13.47 -18.95
C SER A 212 7.14 11.96 -19.16
N GLN A 213 7.73 11.24 -18.20
CA GLN A 213 8.02 9.82 -18.34
C GLN A 213 7.38 8.96 -17.24
N PHE A 214 7.69 9.22 -15.99
CA PHE A 214 7.24 8.40 -14.85
C PHE A 214 5.71 8.35 -14.76
N ILE A 215 5.05 9.51 -14.74
CA ILE A 215 3.58 9.63 -14.70
C ILE A 215 2.95 9.00 -15.96
N LYS A 216 3.51 9.25 -17.14
CA LYS A 216 3.01 8.68 -18.40
C LYS A 216 2.96 7.16 -18.35
N HIS A 217 4.06 6.51 -17.96
CA HIS A 217 4.10 5.05 -17.91
C HIS A 217 3.31 4.47 -16.74
N THR A 218 3.25 5.16 -15.61
CA THR A 218 2.36 4.79 -14.49
C THR A 218 0.90 4.78 -14.93
N ASN A 219 0.44 5.85 -15.59
CA ASN A 219 -0.93 5.95 -16.10
C ASN A 219 -1.23 4.84 -17.13
N SER A 220 -0.30 4.61 -18.05
CA SER A 220 -0.44 3.55 -19.05
C SER A 220 -0.49 2.15 -18.44
N CYS A 221 0.26 1.89 -17.36
CA CYS A 221 0.18 0.63 -16.63
C CYS A 221 -1.19 0.44 -15.97
N VAL A 222 -1.74 1.47 -15.34
CA VAL A 222 -3.08 1.43 -14.73
C VAL A 222 -4.13 1.12 -15.79
N ASP A 223 -4.12 1.86 -16.90
CA ASP A 223 -5.10 1.70 -17.98
C ASP A 223 -5.01 0.31 -18.64
N SER A 224 -3.78 -0.15 -18.91
CA SER A 224 -3.54 -1.48 -19.50
C SER A 224 -3.97 -2.62 -18.55
N PHE A 225 -3.70 -2.49 -17.24
CA PHE A 225 -4.11 -3.48 -16.27
C PHE A 225 -5.65 -3.58 -16.22
N LEU A 226 -6.33 -2.45 -16.09
CA LEU A 226 -7.80 -2.40 -15.99
C LEU A 226 -8.51 -2.87 -17.27
N SER A 227 -7.93 -2.61 -18.43
CA SER A 227 -8.48 -3.07 -19.72
C SER A 227 -8.12 -4.52 -20.07
N GLY A 228 -7.20 -5.16 -19.32
CA GLY A 228 -6.70 -6.50 -19.61
C GLY A 228 -5.75 -6.55 -20.82
N ASP A 229 -5.19 -5.41 -21.26
CA ASP A 229 -4.17 -5.36 -22.31
C ASP A 229 -2.80 -5.72 -21.74
N ILE A 230 -2.57 -7.03 -21.65
CA ILE A 230 -1.37 -7.62 -21.02
C ILE A 230 -0.10 -7.25 -21.79
N LYS A 231 -0.16 -7.15 -23.12
CA LYS A 231 0.99 -6.78 -23.95
C LYS A 231 1.46 -5.35 -23.64
N SER A 232 0.53 -4.40 -23.64
CA SER A 232 0.84 -3.01 -23.28
C SER A 232 1.26 -2.88 -21.82
N LEU A 233 0.65 -3.65 -20.91
CA LEU A 233 1.02 -3.66 -19.50
C LEU A 233 2.50 -4.02 -19.31
N PHE A 234 2.97 -5.12 -19.85
CA PHE A 234 4.38 -5.53 -19.70
C PHE A 234 5.34 -4.57 -20.40
N ALA A 235 4.97 -4.04 -21.57
CA ALA A 235 5.79 -3.04 -22.27
C ALA A 235 5.98 -1.76 -21.44
N ASN A 236 4.92 -1.27 -20.81
CA ASN A 236 4.98 -0.08 -19.95
C ASN A 236 5.63 -0.37 -18.58
N THR A 237 5.39 -1.53 -18.00
CA THR A 237 6.02 -1.94 -16.73
C THR A 237 7.54 -2.08 -16.89
N LYS A 238 8.02 -2.60 -18.04
CA LYS A 238 9.47 -2.62 -18.35
C LYS A 238 10.07 -1.22 -18.36
N LYS A 239 9.40 -0.27 -19.03
CA LYS A 239 9.86 1.14 -19.07
C LYS A 239 9.84 1.77 -17.68
N LEU A 240 8.75 1.54 -16.92
CA LEU A 240 8.63 2.05 -15.56
C LEU A 240 9.72 1.49 -14.65
N SER A 241 10.00 0.17 -14.72
CA SER A 241 11.07 -0.49 -13.98
C SER A 241 12.44 0.13 -14.27
N LYS A 242 12.73 0.45 -15.55
CA LYS A 242 13.96 1.12 -15.95
C LYS A 242 14.05 2.54 -15.38
N ILE A 243 12.98 3.33 -15.49
CA ILE A 243 12.91 4.69 -14.93
C ILE A 243 13.16 4.66 -13.43
N VAL A 244 12.54 3.73 -12.69
CA VAL A 244 12.72 3.57 -11.25
C VAL A 244 14.16 3.19 -10.93
N PHE A 245 14.76 2.24 -11.64
CA PHE A 245 16.15 1.85 -11.45
C PHE A 245 17.14 3.02 -11.65
N GLU A 246 16.92 3.83 -12.68
CA GLU A 246 17.79 4.95 -13.02
C GLU A 246 17.63 6.15 -12.07
N ASN A 247 16.42 6.40 -11.55
CA ASN A 247 16.10 7.66 -10.86
C ASN A 247 15.76 7.50 -9.37
N PHE A 248 15.43 6.28 -8.90
CA PHE A 248 14.99 6.01 -7.53
C PHE A 248 15.94 5.03 -6.80
N LYS A 249 17.19 4.94 -7.20
CA LYS A 249 18.16 4.02 -6.59
C LYS A 249 18.21 4.07 -5.05
N PRO A 250 18.17 5.25 -4.40
CA PRO A 250 18.18 5.30 -2.93
C PRO A 250 16.99 4.62 -2.25
N MET A 251 15.89 4.36 -2.98
CA MET A 251 14.73 3.63 -2.49
C MET A 251 14.80 2.13 -2.76
N ILE A 252 15.81 1.67 -3.50
CA ILE A 252 16.03 0.25 -3.82
C ILE A 252 17.18 -0.24 -2.92
N PRO A 253 16.98 -1.30 -2.11
CA PRO A 253 18.08 -1.88 -1.35
C PRO A 253 19.25 -2.29 -2.26
N ASP A 254 20.49 -2.00 -1.85
CA ASP A 254 21.68 -2.11 -2.71
C ASP A 254 21.87 -3.52 -3.28
N GLU A 255 21.58 -4.55 -2.48
CA GLU A 255 21.66 -5.94 -2.90
C GLU A 255 20.70 -6.31 -4.04
N PHE A 256 19.65 -5.52 -4.28
CA PHE A 256 18.68 -5.75 -5.35
C PHE A 256 19.01 -5.00 -6.63
N HIS A 257 20.02 -4.13 -6.67
CA HIS A 257 20.36 -3.36 -7.88
C HIS A 257 20.75 -4.27 -9.06
N GLN A 258 21.57 -5.28 -8.83
CA GLN A 258 21.95 -6.22 -9.90
C GLN A 258 20.76 -7.08 -10.34
N LEU A 259 19.96 -7.54 -9.39
CA LEU A 259 18.75 -8.32 -9.67
C LEU A 259 17.73 -7.54 -10.48
N TRP A 260 17.54 -6.28 -10.14
CA TRP A 260 16.65 -5.36 -10.86
C TRP A 260 17.08 -5.18 -12.32
N LYS A 261 18.38 -4.92 -12.52
CA LYS A 261 18.98 -4.79 -13.85
C LYS A 261 18.86 -6.08 -14.67
N LYS A 262 19.13 -7.24 -14.05
CA LYS A 262 18.99 -8.56 -14.69
C LYS A 262 17.57 -8.78 -15.22
N GLY A 263 16.54 -8.42 -14.45
CA GLY A 263 15.15 -8.55 -14.88
C GLY A 263 14.84 -7.70 -16.13
N ILE A 264 15.30 -6.43 -16.14
CA ILE A 264 15.12 -5.53 -17.28
C ILE A 264 15.81 -6.07 -18.54
N ASP A 265 17.06 -6.53 -18.40
CA ASP A 265 17.90 -6.98 -19.53
C ASP A 265 17.37 -8.30 -20.10
N SER A 266 16.98 -9.26 -19.26
CA SER A 266 16.47 -10.57 -19.70
C SER A 266 15.01 -10.52 -20.16
N GLY A 267 14.22 -9.54 -19.69
CA GLY A 267 12.78 -9.49 -19.89
C GLY A 267 11.99 -10.57 -19.12
N SER A 268 12.62 -11.28 -18.20
CA SER A 268 11.94 -12.33 -17.41
C SER A 268 10.99 -11.77 -16.37
N TYR A 269 11.35 -10.63 -15.79
CA TYR A 269 10.54 -9.91 -14.80
C TYR A 269 10.90 -8.43 -14.77
N PHE A 270 9.98 -7.61 -14.27
CA PHE A 270 10.15 -6.17 -14.11
C PHE A 270 9.79 -5.79 -12.69
N LEU A 271 10.80 -5.30 -11.94
CA LEU A 271 10.62 -4.89 -10.55
C LEU A 271 10.18 -3.43 -10.47
N LYS A 272 9.47 -3.11 -9.41
CA LYS A 272 9.10 -1.75 -9.02
C LYS A 272 8.97 -1.66 -7.49
N LEU A 273 8.91 -0.44 -6.97
CA LEU A 273 8.74 -0.26 -5.54
C LEU A 273 7.35 -0.76 -5.08
N CYS A 274 7.30 -1.35 -3.89
CA CYS A 274 6.08 -1.65 -3.17
C CYS A 274 5.91 -0.60 -2.06
N GLY A 275 5.05 0.39 -2.29
CA GLY A 275 4.96 1.56 -1.42
C GLY A 275 6.17 2.48 -1.56
N SER A 276 6.72 2.95 -0.46
CA SER A 276 7.85 3.91 -0.46
C SER A 276 9.21 3.32 -0.82
N GLY A 277 9.36 2.01 -0.78
CA GLY A 277 10.66 1.35 -0.96
C GLY A 277 11.55 1.44 0.29
N GLY A 278 12.85 1.25 0.09
CA GLY A 278 13.85 1.24 1.17
C GLY A 278 13.90 -0.05 1.98
N GLY A 279 13.15 -1.07 1.59
CA GLY A 279 13.03 -2.37 2.25
C GLY A 279 11.60 -2.92 2.15
N GLY A 280 11.32 -4.00 2.87
CA GLY A 280 10.05 -4.71 2.80
C GLY A 280 9.91 -5.50 1.51
N TYR A 281 8.70 -5.53 0.95
CA TYR A 281 8.49 -6.15 -0.35
C TYR A 281 8.94 -5.26 -1.50
N ILE A 282 9.40 -5.92 -2.57
CA ILE A 282 9.58 -5.36 -3.90
C ILE A 282 8.47 -5.98 -4.77
N LEU A 283 7.75 -5.16 -5.52
CA LEU A 283 6.69 -5.63 -6.40
C LEU A 283 7.30 -6.03 -7.75
N GLY A 284 6.87 -7.14 -8.32
CA GLY A 284 7.35 -7.62 -9.59
C GLY A 284 6.22 -8.01 -10.54
N PHE A 285 6.49 -7.88 -11.83
CA PHE A 285 5.62 -8.28 -12.94
C PHE A 285 6.38 -9.23 -13.84
N ALA A 286 5.86 -10.42 -14.07
CA ALA A 286 6.48 -11.44 -14.90
C ALA A 286 5.58 -11.83 -16.07
N PRO A 287 6.05 -11.76 -17.33
CA PRO A 287 5.34 -12.32 -18.46
C PRO A 287 5.18 -13.85 -18.36
N ASP A 288 6.16 -14.50 -17.74
CA ASP A 288 6.17 -15.93 -17.43
C ASP A 288 6.65 -16.13 -15.99
N ILE A 289 5.72 -16.50 -15.11
CA ILE A 289 6.01 -16.60 -13.67
C ILE A 289 6.93 -17.78 -13.33
N GLU A 290 6.87 -18.87 -14.07
CA GLU A 290 7.75 -20.02 -13.81
C GLU A 290 9.19 -19.70 -14.19
N LYS A 291 9.41 -18.97 -15.28
CA LYS A 291 10.73 -18.45 -15.63
C LYS A 291 11.25 -17.47 -14.57
N ALA A 292 10.39 -16.55 -14.11
CA ALA A 292 10.76 -15.60 -13.06
C ALA A 292 11.10 -16.31 -11.74
N LYS A 293 10.33 -17.31 -11.31
CA LYS A 293 10.64 -18.13 -10.13
C LYS A 293 12.00 -18.83 -10.24
N ASN A 294 12.34 -19.35 -11.42
CA ASN A 294 13.63 -19.99 -11.64
C ASN A 294 14.78 -18.96 -11.55
N ASP A 295 14.60 -17.77 -12.13
CA ASP A 295 15.61 -16.69 -12.07
C ASP A 295 15.77 -16.09 -10.66
N LEU A 296 14.72 -16.18 -9.83
CA LEU A 296 14.61 -15.62 -8.48
C LEU A 296 14.59 -16.71 -7.39
N LYS A 297 15.03 -17.94 -7.70
CA LYS A 297 14.92 -19.13 -6.81
C LYS A 297 15.55 -18.97 -5.43
N ASP A 298 16.52 -18.08 -5.28
CA ASP A 298 17.24 -17.83 -4.03
C ASP A 298 16.49 -16.79 -3.14
N TYR A 299 15.34 -16.31 -3.58
CA TYR A 299 14.52 -15.31 -2.88
C TYR A 299 13.13 -15.84 -2.58
N ASN A 300 12.52 -15.31 -1.52
CA ASN A 300 11.11 -15.59 -1.20
C ASN A 300 10.21 -14.77 -2.11
N LEU A 301 9.47 -15.47 -2.98
CA LEU A 301 8.56 -14.91 -3.94
C LEU A 301 7.14 -15.40 -3.68
N GLU A 302 6.18 -14.46 -3.57
CA GLU A 302 4.76 -14.74 -3.40
C GLU A 302 3.96 -14.17 -4.56
N VAL A 303 3.21 -15.01 -5.27
CA VAL A 303 2.34 -14.56 -6.36
C VAL A 303 1.06 -13.98 -5.79
N VAL A 304 0.71 -12.75 -6.22
CA VAL A 304 -0.47 -12.03 -5.73
C VAL A 304 -1.58 -11.91 -6.76
N TYR A 305 -1.27 -12.08 -8.05
CA TYR A 305 -2.23 -12.00 -9.14
C TYR A 305 -1.73 -12.74 -10.39
N HIS A 306 -2.62 -13.48 -11.07
CA HIS A 306 -2.34 -14.16 -12.33
C HIS A 306 -3.12 -13.52 -13.49
N PHE A 307 -2.42 -13.29 -14.60
CA PHE A 307 -2.99 -12.74 -15.84
C PHE A 307 -3.57 -13.81 -16.76
#